data_6174ddd7c84972c8e3130b0c2ff64ef9
#
_entry.id   6174ddd7c84972c8e3130b0c2ff64ef9
#
_cell.length_a   1.000
_cell.length_b   1.000
_cell.length_c   1.000
_cell.angle_alpha   90.00
_cell.angle_beta   90.00
_cell.angle_gamma   90.00
#
_symmetry.space_group_name_H-M   'P 1'
#
loop_
_entity.id
_entity.type
_entity.pdbx_description
1 polymer ?
#
loop_
_entity_poly.entity_id
_entity_poly.type
_entity_poly.pdbx_seq_one_letter_code
_entity_poly.pdbx_strand_id
1 'polypeptide(L)'
;MSRGLGDVYKRQLWGGECLRVNYRECEHLGGLPAVALPGGDLAARQPWRNLLAHCLAFVPDWQDYPQAATLRQRNWPLLAQAIERGINAPRASSCGRLFDAVACALDCAPESLSYEGEAACRLEALAASCPGVSHPVTLPWRDDALDLATFWRQWLSWQATPAQKAWAFHDALACGLAAMARDCATVRGIDTMVCSGGVLHNRLLAARLTFYLADFTLLFAQQLPAGDGAIAYGQAVIAAARWQAQGIQP
;
A
#
# COMPACT_ATOMS: atom_id res chain seq x y z
N MET A 1 7.69 10.94 9.63
CA MET A 1 7.33 11.20 8.22
C MET A 1 8.03 10.17 7.36
N SER A 2 7.29 9.16 6.90
CA SER A 2 7.81 8.21 5.92
C SER A 2 8.00 8.96 4.60
N ARG A 3 9.21 9.34 4.30
CA ARG A 3 9.58 9.82 2.97
C ARG A 3 9.97 8.60 2.14
N GLY A 4 8.95 7.88 1.64
CA GLY A 4 9.17 6.83 0.67
C GLY A 4 10.04 7.34 -0.48
N LEU A 5 10.78 6.43 -1.12
CA LEU A 5 11.48 6.72 -2.36
C LEU A 5 10.47 7.30 -3.36
N GLY A 6 10.55 8.61 -3.62
CA GLY A 6 9.66 9.29 -4.55
C GLY A 6 10.29 9.35 -5.93
N ASP A 7 9.48 9.23 -6.97
CA ASP A 7 9.90 9.63 -8.31
C ASP A 7 9.98 11.17 -8.36
N VAL A 8 11.19 11.70 -8.33
CA VAL A 8 11.46 13.14 -8.35
C VAL A 8 10.88 13.79 -9.61
N TYR A 9 10.82 13.08 -10.74
CA TYR A 9 10.31 13.58 -12.01
C TYR A 9 8.78 13.63 -12.06
N LYS A 10 8.08 12.63 -11.47
CA LYS A 10 6.61 12.55 -11.48
C LYS A 10 5.98 13.13 -10.23
N ARG A 11 6.77 13.59 -9.25
CA ARG A 11 6.29 14.05 -7.93
C ARG A 11 5.37 13.05 -7.24
N GLN A 12 5.68 11.76 -7.38
CA GLN A 12 4.97 10.66 -6.74
C GLN A 12 5.73 10.14 -5.52
N LEU A 13 4.99 9.80 -4.46
CA LEU A 13 5.53 9.11 -3.29
C LEU A 13 5.26 7.61 -3.47
N TRP A 14 6.29 6.81 -3.51
CA TRP A 14 6.19 5.35 -3.63
C TRP A 14 5.96 4.69 -2.28
N GLY A 15 5.23 3.57 -2.25
CA GLY A 15 4.95 2.84 -1.03
C GLY A 15 4.21 1.52 -1.23
N GLY A 16 4.05 1.07 -2.47
CA GLY A 16 3.43 -0.20 -2.83
C GLY A 16 3.97 -0.72 -4.15
N GLU A 17 5.32 -0.66 -4.31
CA GLU A 17 6.01 -0.87 -5.57
C GLU A 17 6.67 -2.24 -5.64
N CYS A 18 6.77 -2.79 -6.86
CA CYS A 18 7.68 -3.85 -7.23
C CYS A 18 8.91 -3.25 -7.89
N LEU A 19 10.09 -3.55 -7.33
CA LEU A 19 11.36 -3.00 -7.80
C LEU A 19 12.33 -4.15 -8.09
N ARG A 20 13.03 -4.10 -9.22
CA ARG A 20 14.24 -4.88 -9.43
C ARG A 20 15.42 -4.07 -8.94
N VAL A 21 16.16 -4.61 -7.97
CA VAL A 21 17.26 -3.87 -7.34
C VAL A 21 18.54 -4.68 -7.30
N ASN A 22 19.65 -3.99 -7.44
CA ASN A 22 20.98 -4.44 -7.02
C ASN A 22 21.71 -3.25 -6.38
N TYR A 23 22.94 -3.43 -5.96
CA TYR A 23 23.69 -2.35 -5.31
C TYR A 23 23.99 -1.13 -6.19
N ARG A 24 23.75 -1.21 -7.50
CA ARG A 24 24.06 -0.13 -8.47
C ARG A 24 22.81 0.48 -9.08
N GLU A 25 21.79 -0.32 -9.31
CA GLU A 25 20.61 0.01 -10.11
C GLU A 25 19.32 -0.33 -9.38
N CYS A 26 18.30 0.46 -9.66
CA CYS A 26 16.93 0.23 -9.23
C CYS A 26 16.00 0.47 -10.42
N GLU A 27 15.27 -0.55 -10.83
CA GLU A 27 14.27 -0.50 -11.89
C GLU A 27 12.87 -0.62 -11.28
N HIS A 28 12.00 0.32 -11.59
CA HIS A 28 10.59 0.25 -11.20
C HIS A 28 9.84 -0.66 -12.19
N LEU A 29 9.16 -1.68 -11.67
CA LEU A 29 8.46 -2.70 -12.47
C LEU A 29 6.94 -2.52 -12.45
N GLY A 30 6.41 -1.77 -11.49
CA GLY A 30 5.00 -1.52 -11.31
C GLY A 30 4.61 -1.49 -9.84
N GLY A 31 3.31 -1.39 -9.55
CA GLY A 31 2.85 -1.29 -8.16
C GLY A 31 1.38 -0.90 -8.00
N LEU A 32 1.06 -0.34 -6.86
CA LEU A 32 -0.23 0.29 -6.63
C LEU A 32 -0.36 1.56 -7.49
N PRO A 33 -1.54 1.84 -8.08
CA PRO A 33 -1.77 3.10 -8.74
C PRO A 33 -1.69 4.26 -7.75
N ALA A 34 -1.08 5.37 -8.19
CA ALA A 34 -0.94 6.54 -7.33
C ALA A 34 -2.29 7.23 -7.12
N VAL A 35 -2.63 7.53 -5.87
CA VAL A 35 -3.83 8.23 -5.42
C VAL A 35 -3.45 9.55 -4.78
N ALA A 36 -4.31 10.55 -4.88
CA ALA A 36 -4.08 11.84 -4.24
C ALA A 36 -4.06 11.72 -2.70
N LEU A 37 -3.25 12.54 -2.05
CA LEU A 37 -3.21 12.73 -0.60
C LEU A 37 -3.81 14.11 -0.27
N PRO A 38 -5.14 14.21 -0.06
CA PRO A 38 -5.80 15.50 0.11
C PRO A 38 -5.39 16.17 1.42
N GLY A 39 -4.73 17.34 1.31
CA GLY A 39 -4.16 18.05 2.43
C GLY A 39 -2.74 17.61 2.81
N GLY A 40 -2.06 16.84 1.94
CA GLY A 40 -0.68 16.39 2.19
C GLY A 40 -0.56 15.59 3.48
N ASP A 41 0.19 16.10 4.46
CA ASP A 41 0.40 15.45 5.77
C ASP A 41 -0.90 15.18 6.55
N LEU A 42 -1.98 15.91 6.29
CA LEU A 42 -3.28 15.63 6.92
C LEU A 42 -3.86 14.29 6.45
N ALA A 43 -3.59 13.87 5.22
CA ALA A 43 -4.03 12.55 4.74
C ALA A 43 -3.36 11.41 5.53
N ALA A 44 -2.12 11.60 6.02
CA ALA A 44 -1.45 10.63 6.87
C ALA A 44 -2.02 10.54 8.31
N ARG A 45 -2.78 11.56 8.73
CA ARG A 45 -3.38 11.61 10.07
C ARG A 45 -4.87 11.37 10.08
N GLN A 46 -5.56 11.59 8.97
CA GLN A 46 -7.02 11.54 8.86
C GLN A 46 -7.44 10.50 7.82
N PRO A 47 -7.70 9.25 8.23
CA PRO A 47 -8.00 8.11 7.33
C PRO A 47 -9.13 8.38 6.33
N TRP A 48 -10.13 9.14 6.70
CA TRP A 48 -11.26 9.49 5.85
C TRP A 48 -10.85 10.25 4.56
N ARG A 49 -9.74 10.99 4.59
CA ARG A 49 -9.22 11.67 3.40
C ARG A 49 -8.71 10.68 2.37
N ASN A 50 -8.08 9.59 2.82
CA ASN A 50 -7.61 8.51 1.95
C ASN A 50 -8.81 7.74 1.38
N LEU A 51 -9.82 7.43 2.19
CA LEU A 51 -11.05 6.81 1.70
C LEU A 51 -11.73 7.67 0.62
N LEU A 52 -11.87 8.98 0.85
CA LEU A 52 -12.43 9.89 -0.16
C LEU A 52 -11.62 9.87 -1.45
N ALA A 53 -10.29 9.94 -1.37
CA ALA A 53 -9.43 9.95 -2.54
C ALA A 53 -9.53 8.65 -3.35
N HIS A 54 -9.60 7.49 -2.67
CA HIS A 54 -9.84 6.20 -3.32
C HIS A 54 -11.23 6.12 -3.96
N CYS A 55 -12.28 6.58 -3.27
CA CYS A 55 -13.63 6.65 -3.82
C CYS A 55 -13.69 7.49 -5.09
N LEU A 56 -13.14 8.69 -5.05
CA LEU A 56 -13.11 9.58 -6.21
C LEU A 56 -12.30 9.03 -7.40
N ALA A 57 -11.26 8.24 -7.11
CA ALA A 57 -10.39 7.68 -8.15
C ALA A 57 -10.96 6.41 -8.80
N PHE A 58 -11.69 5.56 -8.06
CA PHE A 58 -11.99 4.20 -8.49
C PHE A 58 -13.45 3.80 -8.41
N VAL A 59 -14.31 4.59 -7.75
CA VAL A 59 -15.71 4.22 -7.45
C VAL A 59 -16.62 5.39 -7.82
N PRO A 60 -17.06 5.50 -9.08
CA PRO A 60 -17.90 6.62 -9.54
C PRO A 60 -19.20 6.78 -8.75
N ASP A 61 -19.77 5.67 -8.29
CA ASP A 61 -21.02 5.54 -7.54
C ASP A 61 -20.80 5.40 -6.02
N TRP A 62 -19.64 5.87 -5.51
CA TRP A 62 -19.24 5.69 -4.11
C TRP A 62 -20.27 6.15 -3.08
N GLN A 63 -21.10 7.13 -3.45
CA GLN A 63 -22.11 7.68 -2.56
C GLN A 63 -23.23 6.70 -2.23
N ASP A 64 -23.41 5.65 -3.03
CA ASP A 64 -24.45 4.65 -2.84
C ASP A 64 -24.07 3.58 -1.81
N TYR A 65 -22.78 3.51 -1.44
CA TYR A 65 -22.30 2.49 -0.51
C TYR A 65 -22.36 2.94 0.95
N PRO A 66 -22.88 2.08 1.87
CA PRO A 66 -22.92 2.38 3.31
C PRO A 66 -21.55 2.71 3.91
N GLN A 67 -20.50 2.07 3.43
CA GLN A 67 -19.12 2.26 3.88
C GLN A 67 -18.59 3.70 3.65
N ALA A 68 -19.23 4.43 2.75
CA ALA A 68 -18.89 5.83 2.47
C ALA A 68 -19.84 6.84 3.13
N ALA A 69 -20.75 6.39 4.00
CA ALA A 69 -21.78 7.25 4.59
C ALA A 69 -21.18 8.44 5.36
N THR A 70 -20.09 8.24 6.08
CA THR A 70 -19.40 9.30 6.84
C THR A 70 -18.80 10.38 5.94
N LEU A 71 -18.42 10.03 4.69
CA LEU A 71 -17.87 10.98 3.71
C LEU A 71 -18.95 11.97 3.24
N ARG A 72 -20.20 11.52 3.09
CA ARG A 72 -21.32 12.36 2.64
C ARG A 72 -21.62 13.52 3.59
N GLN A 73 -21.29 13.38 4.86
CA GLN A 73 -21.50 14.39 5.90
C GLN A 73 -20.39 15.44 5.95
N ARG A 74 -19.32 15.26 5.16
CA ARG A 74 -18.14 16.14 5.12
C ARG A 74 -18.21 17.11 3.96
N ASN A 75 -17.41 18.15 4.02
CA ASN A 75 -17.25 19.07 2.88
C ASN A 75 -16.34 18.42 1.79
N TRP A 76 -16.74 17.23 1.33
CA TRP A 76 -16.01 16.48 0.32
C TRP A 76 -15.92 17.20 -1.04
N PRO A 77 -16.92 18.03 -1.49
CA PRO A 77 -16.83 18.70 -2.79
C PRO A 77 -15.64 19.66 -2.86
N LEU A 78 -15.32 20.35 -1.75
CA LEU A 78 -14.15 21.24 -1.68
C LEU A 78 -12.85 20.44 -1.81
N LEU A 79 -12.74 19.28 -1.16
CA LEU A 79 -11.59 18.40 -1.29
C LEU A 79 -11.48 17.80 -2.69
N ALA A 80 -12.58 17.42 -3.30
CA ALA A 80 -12.61 16.92 -4.68
C ALA A 80 -12.05 17.96 -5.65
N GLN A 81 -12.47 19.23 -5.53
CA GLN A 81 -11.91 20.31 -6.32
C GLN A 81 -10.41 20.54 -6.06
N ALA A 82 -9.97 20.43 -4.81
CA ALA A 82 -8.55 20.55 -4.46
C ALA A 82 -7.72 19.42 -5.10
N ILE A 83 -8.23 18.19 -5.10
CA ILE A 83 -7.61 17.04 -5.77
C ILE A 83 -7.51 17.28 -7.27
N GLU A 84 -8.60 17.67 -7.91
CA GLU A 84 -8.68 17.92 -9.34
C GLU A 84 -7.69 19.00 -9.79
N ARG A 85 -7.55 20.05 -8.99
CA ARG A 85 -6.61 21.16 -9.26
C ARG A 85 -5.18 20.90 -8.77
N GLY A 86 -4.92 19.75 -8.14
CA GLY A 86 -3.61 19.42 -7.56
C GLY A 86 -3.19 20.34 -6.39
N ILE A 87 -4.15 20.99 -5.71
CA ILE A 87 -3.87 21.91 -4.61
C ILE A 87 -3.66 21.11 -3.32
N ASN A 88 -2.42 21.13 -2.80
CA ASN A 88 -2.01 20.40 -1.59
C ASN A 88 -2.50 18.93 -1.60
N ALA A 89 -2.40 18.28 -2.75
CA ALA A 89 -2.84 16.92 -2.98
C ALA A 89 -1.77 16.14 -3.78
N PRO A 90 -0.55 15.94 -3.22
CA PRO A 90 0.46 15.13 -3.88
C PRO A 90 -0.06 13.71 -4.12
N ARG A 91 0.52 13.00 -5.09
CA ARG A 91 0.11 11.62 -5.39
C ARG A 91 1.02 10.61 -4.72
N ALA A 92 0.45 9.52 -4.24
CA ALA A 92 1.19 8.42 -3.62
C ALA A 92 0.59 7.06 -3.99
N SER A 93 1.43 6.08 -4.25
CA SER A 93 1.08 4.66 -4.39
C SER A 93 1.23 3.93 -3.04
N SER A 94 0.84 4.59 -1.95
CA SER A 94 1.10 4.13 -0.59
C SER A 94 0.16 3.00 -0.15
N CYS A 95 0.72 1.83 0.11
CA CYS A 95 0.00 0.72 0.70
C CYS A 95 -0.55 1.09 2.10
N GLY A 96 0.20 1.84 2.91
CA GLY A 96 -0.27 2.31 4.22
C GLY A 96 -1.51 3.19 4.13
N ARG A 97 -1.60 4.06 3.12
CA ARG A 97 -2.80 4.90 2.90
C ARG A 97 -4.00 4.09 2.42
N LEU A 98 -3.76 2.97 1.71
CA LEU A 98 -4.82 2.02 1.36
C LEU A 98 -5.37 1.34 2.62
N PHE A 99 -4.50 0.94 3.56
CA PHE A 99 -4.93 0.43 4.87
C PHE A 99 -5.81 1.44 5.63
N ASP A 100 -5.42 2.71 5.65
CA ASP A 100 -6.20 3.77 6.30
C ASP A 100 -7.58 3.94 5.66
N ALA A 101 -7.65 3.91 4.32
CA ALA A 101 -8.91 4.01 3.59
C ALA A 101 -9.86 2.85 3.93
N VAL A 102 -9.36 1.61 3.92
CA VAL A 102 -10.16 0.42 4.25
C VAL A 102 -10.58 0.42 5.72
N ALA A 103 -9.69 0.78 6.65
CA ALA A 103 -10.02 0.88 8.06
C ALA A 103 -11.10 1.94 8.33
N CYS A 104 -11.04 3.07 7.63
CA CYS A 104 -12.08 4.10 7.70
C CYS A 104 -13.42 3.58 7.14
N ALA A 105 -13.41 2.87 6.02
CA ALA A 105 -14.61 2.29 5.42
C ALA A 105 -15.30 1.24 6.30
N LEU A 106 -14.55 0.62 7.24
CA LEU A 106 -15.07 -0.33 8.24
C LEU A 106 -15.36 0.30 9.60
N ASP A 107 -15.25 1.62 9.71
CA ASP A 107 -15.45 2.39 10.94
C ASP A 107 -14.57 1.89 12.11
N CYS A 108 -13.39 1.30 11.80
CA CYS A 108 -12.43 0.85 12.80
C CYS A 108 -11.25 1.83 12.99
N ALA A 109 -11.12 2.84 12.14
CA ALA A 109 -10.13 3.89 12.29
C ALA A 109 -10.69 5.09 13.09
N PRO A 110 -9.88 5.76 13.94
CA PRO A 110 -10.31 6.99 14.59
C PRO A 110 -10.38 8.15 13.57
N GLU A 111 -11.04 9.22 13.96
CA GLU A 111 -11.14 10.46 13.14
C GLU A 111 -9.76 11.03 12.80
N SER A 112 -8.84 10.99 13.75
CA SER A 112 -7.45 11.38 13.60
C SER A 112 -6.56 10.37 14.31
N LEU A 113 -5.55 9.88 13.60
CA LEU A 113 -4.59 8.91 14.12
C LEU A 113 -3.70 9.55 15.21
N SER A 114 -3.47 8.81 16.27
CA SER A 114 -2.59 9.19 17.38
C SER A 114 -1.12 8.85 17.07
N TYR A 115 -0.89 7.81 16.24
CA TYR A 115 0.42 7.38 15.79
C TYR A 115 0.34 6.76 14.39
N GLU A 116 1.48 6.66 13.72
CA GLU A 116 1.56 6.08 12.38
C GLU A 116 1.24 4.58 12.42
N GLY A 117 0.35 4.13 11.52
CA GLY A 117 -0.08 2.72 11.42
C GLY A 117 -1.21 2.33 12.37
N GLU A 118 -1.76 3.23 13.19
CA GLU A 118 -2.87 2.92 14.11
C GLU A 118 -4.07 2.30 13.38
N ALA A 119 -4.47 2.85 12.25
CA ALA A 119 -5.57 2.31 11.45
C ALA A 119 -5.27 0.89 10.96
N ALA A 120 -4.05 0.64 10.49
CA ALA A 120 -3.62 -0.68 10.04
C ALA A 120 -3.60 -1.70 11.17
N CYS A 121 -3.14 -1.33 12.38
CA CYS A 121 -3.17 -2.21 13.56
C CYS A 121 -4.60 -2.59 13.96
N ARG A 122 -5.52 -1.62 13.95
CA ARG A 122 -6.93 -1.87 14.28
C ARG A 122 -7.61 -2.75 13.22
N LEU A 123 -7.30 -2.53 11.95
CA LEU A 123 -7.80 -3.34 10.85
C LEU A 123 -7.28 -4.78 10.91
N GLU A 124 -6.00 -4.97 11.26
CA GLU A 124 -5.40 -6.30 11.47
C GLU A 124 -6.09 -7.04 12.62
N ALA A 125 -6.30 -6.37 13.76
CA ALA A 125 -6.99 -6.94 14.90
C ALA A 125 -8.43 -7.37 14.55
N LEU A 126 -9.13 -6.55 13.75
CA LEU A 126 -10.47 -6.88 13.26
C LEU A 126 -10.43 -8.10 12.33
N ALA A 127 -9.49 -8.18 11.40
CA ALA A 127 -9.32 -9.31 10.49
C ALA A 127 -8.98 -10.61 11.23
N ALA A 128 -8.17 -10.54 12.27
CA ALA A 128 -7.76 -11.69 13.07
C ALA A 128 -8.93 -12.40 13.79
N SER A 129 -10.07 -11.72 13.95
CA SER A 129 -11.28 -12.32 14.53
C SER A 129 -12.05 -13.26 13.57
N CYS A 130 -11.70 -13.26 12.26
CA CYS A 130 -12.39 -14.09 11.25
C CYS A 130 -11.41 -14.63 10.20
N PRO A 131 -10.40 -15.43 10.59
CA PRO A 131 -9.37 -15.90 9.68
C PRO A 131 -9.91 -16.96 8.69
N GLY A 132 -9.36 -16.95 7.47
CA GLY A 132 -9.60 -18.01 6.48
C GLY A 132 -10.97 -17.98 5.81
N VAL A 133 -11.75 -16.91 5.94
CA VAL A 133 -13.05 -16.82 5.28
C VAL A 133 -12.88 -16.75 3.74
N SER A 134 -13.68 -17.55 3.03
CA SER A 134 -13.76 -17.47 1.58
C SER A 134 -14.47 -16.17 1.15
N HIS A 135 -13.93 -15.50 0.14
CA HIS A 135 -14.45 -14.22 -0.34
C HIS A 135 -14.29 -14.07 -1.87
N PRO A 136 -15.15 -13.27 -2.52
CA PRO A 136 -15.06 -13.01 -3.96
C PRO A 136 -14.11 -11.88 -4.33
N VAL A 137 -13.47 -11.24 -3.34
CA VAL A 137 -12.67 -10.03 -3.54
C VAL A 137 -11.31 -10.39 -4.12
N THR A 138 -10.92 -9.69 -5.17
CA THR A 138 -9.61 -9.85 -5.83
C THR A 138 -8.94 -8.50 -6.02
N LEU A 139 -7.61 -8.51 -6.14
CA LEU A 139 -6.81 -7.36 -6.54
C LEU A 139 -5.93 -7.78 -7.72
N PRO A 140 -6.46 -7.72 -8.96
CA PRO A 140 -5.76 -8.20 -10.14
C PRO A 140 -4.51 -7.38 -10.45
N TRP A 141 -3.48 -8.06 -10.97
CA TRP A 141 -2.30 -7.44 -11.56
C TRP A 141 -2.48 -7.35 -13.07
N ARG A 142 -2.45 -6.14 -13.64
CA ARG A 142 -2.64 -5.86 -15.09
C ARG A 142 -1.90 -4.58 -15.48
N ASP A 143 -1.30 -4.56 -16.64
CA ASP A 143 -0.70 -3.35 -17.24
C ASP A 143 0.25 -2.62 -16.27
N ASP A 144 1.12 -3.37 -15.60
CA ASP A 144 2.09 -2.89 -14.61
C ASP A 144 1.46 -2.14 -13.40
N ALA A 145 0.18 -2.41 -13.12
CA ALA A 145 -0.54 -1.88 -11.95
C ALA A 145 -1.48 -2.89 -11.31
N LEU A 146 -1.71 -2.72 -10.01
CA LEU A 146 -2.75 -3.44 -9.28
C LEU A 146 -4.11 -2.76 -9.49
N ASP A 147 -5.12 -3.51 -9.92
CA ASP A 147 -6.45 -2.98 -10.30
C ASP A 147 -7.31 -2.67 -9.06
N LEU A 148 -7.09 -1.49 -8.47
CA LEU A 148 -7.88 -1.02 -7.33
C LEU A 148 -9.35 -0.74 -7.67
N ALA A 149 -9.70 -0.48 -8.93
CA ALA A 149 -11.10 -0.29 -9.31
C ALA A 149 -11.90 -1.59 -9.18
N THR A 150 -11.34 -2.70 -9.65
CA THR A 150 -11.93 -4.03 -9.46
C THR A 150 -12.00 -4.40 -7.98
N PHE A 151 -10.91 -4.16 -7.21
CA PHE A 151 -10.90 -4.41 -5.78
C PHE A 151 -12.03 -3.67 -5.06
N TRP A 152 -12.09 -2.35 -5.17
CA TRP A 152 -13.08 -1.53 -4.46
C TRP A 152 -14.50 -1.90 -4.82
N ARG A 153 -14.80 -2.13 -6.09
CA ARG A 153 -16.14 -2.52 -6.54
C ARG A 153 -16.59 -3.84 -5.90
N GLN A 154 -15.76 -4.86 -5.96
CA GLN A 154 -16.07 -6.16 -5.36
C GLN A 154 -16.17 -6.07 -3.84
N TRP A 155 -15.22 -5.38 -3.20
CA TRP A 155 -15.16 -5.28 -1.75
C TRP A 155 -16.34 -4.49 -1.16
N LEU A 156 -16.74 -3.38 -1.78
CA LEU A 156 -17.87 -2.56 -1.34
C LEU A 156 -19.20 -3.30 -1.53
N SER A 157 -19.40 -3.96 -2.68
CA SER A 157 -20.64 -4.67 -3.03
C SER A 157 -20.84 -5.96 -2.25
N TRP A 158 -19.75 -6.58 -1.77
CA TRP A 158 -19.87 -7.84 -1.05
C TRP A 158 -20.56 -7.67 0.31
N GLN A 159 -21.65 -8.41 0.52
CA GLN A 159 -22.41 -8.40 1.77
C GLN A 159 -21.73 -9.33 2.79
N ALA A 160 -20.98 -8.73 3.73
CA ALA A 160 -20.20 -9.43 4.72
C ALA A 160 -20.03 -8.57 5.99
N THR A 161 -19.68 -9.22 7.09
CA THR A 161 -19.37 -8.51 8.33
C THR A 161 -18.08 -7.68 8.20
N PRO A 162 -17.89 -6.65 9.02
CA PRO A 162 -16.64 -5.88 9.04
C PRO A 162 -15.39 -6.75 9.18
N ALA A 163 -15.41 -7.79 10.04
CA ALA A 163 -14.29 -8.70 10.23
C ALA A 163 -13.97 -9.51 8.97
N GLN A 164 -15.00 -10.03 8.28
CA GLN A 164 -14.83 -10.74 7.02
C GLN A 164 -14.27 -9.83 5.93
N LYS A 165 -14.75 -8.60 5.84
CA LYS A 165 -14.22 -7.61 4.89
C LYS A 165 -12.77 -7.22 5.20
N ALA A 166 -12.41 -7.10 6.48
CA ALA A 166 -11.05 -6.83 6.90
C ALA A 166 -10.10 -7.98 6.53
N TRP A 167 -10.52 -9.23 6.75
CA TRP A 167 -9.78 -10.41 6.30
C TRP A 167 -9.61 -10.43 4.78
N ALA A 168 -10.71 -10.27 4.03
CA ALA A 168 -10.70 -10.29 2.58
C ALA A 168 -9.78 -9.22 1.97
N PHE A 169 -9.68 -8.06 2.60
CA PHE A 169 -8.73 -7.02 2.19
C PHE A 169 -7.28 -7.50 2.32
N HIS A 170 -6.90 -8.03 3.49
CA HIS A 170 -5.53 -8.51 3.70
C HIS A 170 -5.17 -9.63 2.73
N ASP A 171 -6.10 -10.57 2.53
CA ASP A 171 -5.87 -11.71 1.65
C ASP A 171 -5.79 -11.30 0.17
N ALA A 172 -6.72 -10.47 -0.31
CA ALA A 172 -6.70 -9.96 -1.68
C ALA A 172 -5.47 -9.09 -1.96
N LEU A 173 -5.06 -8.25 -1.00
CA LEU A 173 -3.85 -7.45 -1.11
C LEU A 173 -2.61 -8.33 -1.23
N ALA A 174 -2.46 -9.32 -0.34
CA ALA A 174 -1.33 -10.25 -0.38
C ALA A 174 -1.31 -11.06 -1.68
N CYS A 175 -2.46 -11.55 -2.13
CA CYS A 175 -2.59 -12.28 -3.40
C CYS A 175 -2.19 -11.43 -4.59
N GLY A 176 -2.68 -10.18 -4.66
CA GLY A 176 -2.35 -9.23 -5.73
C GLY A 176 -0.86 -8.86 -5.77
N LEU A 177 -0.29 -8.53 -4.59
CA LEU A 177 1.15 -8.26 -4.46
C LEU A 177 2.00 -9.47 -4.85
N ALA A 178 1.58 -10.67 -4.47
CA ALA A 178 2.27 -11.90 -4.83
C ALA A 178 2.18 -12.19 -6.33
N ALA A 179 1.03 -11.97 -6.96
CA ALA A 179 0.85 -12.12 -8.40
C ALA A 179 1.77 -11.16 -9.18
N MET A 180 1.80 -9.89 -8.77
CA MET A 180 2.72 -8.88 -9.31
C MET A 180 4.18 -9.32 -9.18
N ALA A 181 4.61 -9.68 -7.97
CA ALA A 181 5.99 -10.07 -7.70
C ALA A 181 6.39 -11.31 -8.51
N ARG A 182 5.50 -12.32 -8.59
CA ARG A 182 5.70 -13.56 -9.35
C ARG A 182 5.88 -13.29 -10.84
N ASP A 183 5.00 -12.49 -11.44
CA ASP A 183 5.06 -12.14 -12.85
C ASP A 183 6.38 -11.40 -13.16
N CYS A 184 6.70 -10.37 -12.40
CA CYS A 184 7.93 -9.61 -12.54
C CYS A 184 9.21 -10.46 -12.39
N ALA A 185 9.21 -11.43 -11.46
CA ALA A 185 10.34 -12.30 -11.19
C ALA A 185 10.51 -13.37 -12.26
N THR A 186 9.41 -14.02 -12.69
CA THR A 186 9.43 -15.11 -13.68
C THR A 186 10.00 -14.66 -15.01
N VAL A 187 9.57 -13.51 -15.52
CA VAL A 187 10.07 -12.93 -16.78
C VAL A 187 11.58 -12.65 -16.73
N ARG A 188 12.14 -12.46 -15.53
CA ARG A 188 13.55 -12.09 -15.32
C ARG A 188 14.42 -13.20 -14.75
N GLY A 189 13.86 -14.40 -14.53
CA GLY A 189 14.57 -15.53 -13.93
C GLY A 189 15.05 -15.24 -12.51
N ILE A 190 14.29 -14.47 -11.72
CA ILE A 190 14.58 -14.14 -10.32
C ILE A 190 13.84 -15.11 -9.41
N ASP A 191 14.54 -15.68 -8.45
CA ASP A 191 14.01 -16.64 -7.46
C ASP A 191 13.94 -16.08 -6.03
N THR A 192 14.54 -14.92 -5.81
CA THR A 192 14.67 -14.30 -4.48
C THR A 192 13.93 -12.97 -4.46
N MET A 193 13.01 -12.83 -3.49
CA MET A 193 12.21 -11.63 -3.26
C MET A 193 12.49 -11.05 -1.88
N VAL A 194 12.61 -9.73 -1.80
CA VAL A 194 12.79 -9.01 -0.54
C VAL A 194 11.56 -8.19 -0.25
N CYS A 195 10.95 -8.42 0.91
CA CYS A 195 9.83 -7.64 1.39
C CYS A 195 10.32 -6.58 2.39
N SER A 196 10.06 -5.29 2.10
CA SER A 196 10.47 -4.16 2.93
C SER A 196 9.36 -3.11 3.00
N GLY A 197 9.42 -2.25 4.01
CA GLY A 197 8.46 -1.19 4.29
C GLY A 197 7.66 -1.41 5.57
N GLY A 198 7.18 -0.31 6.18
CA GLY A 198 6.48 -0.34 7.48
C GLY A 198 5.19 -1.16 7.49
N VAL A 199 4.54 -1.33 6.33
CA VAL A 199 3.33 -2.16 6.21
C VAL A 199 3.58 -3.64 6.54
N LEU A 200 4.82 -4.12 6.43
CA LEU A 200 5.19 -5.50 6.76
C LEU A 200 5.30 -5.79 8.27
N HIS A 201 5.11 -4.79 9.12
CA HIS A 201 4.83 -5.02 10.53
C HIS A 201 3.44 -5.65 10.75
N ASN A 202 2.55 -5.58 9.75
CA ASN A 202 1.28 -6.30 9.73
C ASN A 202 1.55 -7.80 9.54
N ARG A 203 1.34 -8.57 10.61
CA ARG A 203 1.65 -10.01 10.66
C ARG A 203 0.76 -10.82 9.74
N LEU A 204 -0.50 -10.41 9.60
CA LEU A 204 -1.44 -11.09 8.72
C LEU A 204 -1.03 -10.93 7.25
N LEU A 205 -0.68 -9.71 6.82
CA LEU A 205 -0.18 -9.46 5.48
C LEU A 205 1.10 -10.26 5.21
N ALA A 206 2.07 -10.22 6.12
CA ALA A 206 3.33 -10.96 6.00
C ALA A 206 3.10 -12.48 5.89
N ALA A 207 2.21 -13.04 6.72
CA ALA A 207 1.87 -14.46 6.68
C ALA A 207 1.19 -14.86 5.36
N ARG A 208 0.27 -14.02 4.85
CA ARG A 208 -0.39 -14.29 3.56
C ARG A 208 0.56 -14.14 2.37
N LEU A 209 1.48 -13.18 2.38
CA LEU A 209 2.55 -13.07 1.38
C LEU A 209 3.45 -14.31 1.39
N THR A 210 3.87 -14.78 2.56
CA THR A 210 4.65 -16.02 2.71
C THR A 210 3.91 -17.22 2.13
N PHE A 211 2.61 -17.31 2.36
CA PHE A 211 1.76 -18.37 1.82
C PHE A 211 1.70 -18.33 0.29
N TYR A 212 1.45 -17.16 -0.29
CA TYR A 212 1.31 -17.02 -1.75
C TYR A 212 2.63 -17.10 -2.52
N LEU A 213 3.77 -16.84 -1.87
CA LEU A 213 5.11 -16.85 -2.46
C LEU A 213 5.97 -18.01 -1.94
N ALA A 214 5.35 -19.12 -1.50
CA ALA A 214 6.04 -20.25 -0.89
C ALA A 214 7.04 -20.96 -1.84
N ASP A 215 6.94 -20.76 -3.15
CA ASP A 215 7.83 -21.27 -4.18
C ASP A 215 9.04 -20.35 -4.48
N PHE A 216 9.13 -19.20 -3.83
CA PHE A 216 10.25 -18.28 -3.92
C PHE A 216 11.04 -18.21 -2.62
N THR A 217 12.30 -17.80 -2.70
CA THR A 217 13.08 -17.40 -1.52
C THR A 217 12.62 -16.04 -1.08
N LEU A 218 11.82 -15.97 0.00
CA LEU A 218 11.26 -14.74 0.52
C LEU A 218 12.05 -14.24 1.70
N LEU A 219 12.57 -13.03 1.63
CA LEU A 219 13.39 -12.40 2.65
C LEU A 219 12.64 -11.22 3.30
N PHE A 220 12.64 -11.19 4.62
CA PHE A 220 12.18 -10.08 5.44
C PHE A 220 13.34 -9.50 6.24
N ALA A 221 13.25 -8.24 6.61
CA ALA A 221 14.23 -7.61 7.48
C ALA A 221 14.30 -8.33 8.84
N GLN A 222 15.51 -8.75 9.26
CA GLN A 222 15.75 -9.52 10.48
C GLN A 222 16.50 -8.71 11.54
N GLN A 223 17.54 -8.00 11.13
CA GLN A 223 18.47 -7.28 12.02
C GLN A 223 18.19 -5.78 12.04
N LEU A 224 17.61 -5.25 10.98
CA LEU A 224 17.28 -3.84 10.81
C LEU A 224 15.78 -3.68 10.72
N PRO A 225 15.22 -2.52 11.07
CA PRO A 225 13.80 -2.26 10.88
C PRO A 225 13.40 -2.40 9.40
N ALA A 226 12.22 -2.97 9.14
CA ALA A 226 11.67 -3.07 7.78
C ALA A 226 11.31 -1.71 7.17
N GLY A 227 11.11 -0.68 8.00
CA GLY A 227 10.75 0.68 7.61
C GLY A 227 11.92 1.65 7.56
N ASP A 228 11.64 2.93 7.74
CA ASP A 228 12.54 4.07 7.54
C ASP A 228 13.83 4.03 8.39
N GLY A 229 13.82 3.33 9.52
CA GLY A 229 14.98 3.22 10.39
C GLY A 229 16.22 2.58 9.75
N ALA A 230 16.05 1.84 8.65
CA ALA A 230 17.16 1.21 7.92
C ALA A 230 17.67 2.02 6.73
N ILE A 231 17.03 3.13 6.36
CA ILE A 231 17.36 3.89 5.14
C ILE A 231 18.81 4.38 5.14
N ALA A 232 19.27 4.96 6.24
CA ALA A 232 20.63 5.50 6.33
C ALA A 232 21.69 4.41 6.15
N TYR A 233 21.47 3.23 6.74
CA TYR A 233 22.34 2.07 6.54
C TYR A 233 22.35 1.60 5.10
N GLY A 234 21.17 1.45 4.48
CA GLY A 234 21.05 1.04 3.08
C GLY A 234 21.73 2.03 2.12
N GLN A 235 21.61 3.34 2.37
CA GLN A 235 22.30 4.37 1.59
C GLN A 235 23.82 4.24 1.72
N ALA A 236 24.35 3.99 2.91
CA ALA A 236 25.79 3.80 3.13
C ALA A 236 26.31 2.55 2.38
N VAL A 237 25.59 1.43 2.43
CA VAL A 237 25.95 0.19 1.72
C VAL A 237 25.95 0.42 0.20
N ILE A 238 24.93 1.09 -0.36
CA ILE A 238 24.87 1.40 -1.79
C ILE A 238 26.01 2.33 -2.20
N ALA A 239 26.32 3.35 -1.38
CA ALA A 239 27.42 4.27 -1.64
C ALA A 239 28.77 3.53 -1.67
N ALA A 240 29.02 2.63 -0.72
CA ALA A 240 30.24 1.82 -0.65
C ALA A 240 30.35 0.89 -1.89
N ALA A 241 29.27 0.22 -2.29
CA ALA A 241 29.26 -0.66 -3.45
C ALA A 241 29.53 0.11 -4.76
N ARG A 242 28.98 1.31 -4.91
CA ARG A 242 29.23 2.18 -6.07
C ARG A 242 30.66 2.68 -6.10
N TRP A 243 31.20 3.05 -4.93
CA TRP A 243 32.60 3.49 -4.80
C TRP A 243 33.57 2.39 -5.22
N GLN A 244 33.42 1.17 -4.69
CA GLN A 244 34.25 0.03 -5.08
C GLN A 244 34.20 -0.26 -6.58
N ALA A 245 33.00 -0.12 -7.18
CA ALA A 245 32.82 -0.34 -8.61
C ALA A 245 33.54 0.68 -9.51
N GLN A 246 33.85 1.88 -9.00
CA GLN A 246 34.58 2.91 -9.72
C GLN A 246 36.10 2.76 -9.60
N GLY A 247 36.60 1.73 -8.91
CA GLY A 247 38.03 1.47 -8.72
C GLY A 247 38.76 2.50 -7.85
N ILE A 248 38.02 3.32 -7.12
CA ILE A 248 38.60 4.29 -6.19
C ILE A 248 38.90 3.53 -4.89
N GLN A 249 40.18 3.25 -4.63
CA GLN A 249 40.62 2.73 -3.33
C GLN A 249 40.55 3.85 -2.29
N PRO A 250 40.21 3.53 -1.00
CA PRO A 250 40.19 4.51 0.09
C PRO A 250 41.56 5.11 0.39
#